data_da7f15fa1b49436d2b0da1aaf10f29cf
#
_entry.id   da7f15fa1b49436d2b0da1aaf10f29cf
#
_cell.length_a   1.000
_cell.length_b   1.000
_cell.length_c   1.000
_cell.angle_alpha   90.00
_cell.angle_beta   90.00
_cell.angle_gamma   90.00
#
_symmetry.space_group_name_H-M   'P 1'
#
loop_
_entity.id
_entity.type
_entity.pdbx_description
1 polymer ?
#
loop_
_entity_poly.entity_id
_entity_poly.type
_entity_poly.pdbx_seq_one_letter_code
_entity_poly.pdbx_strand_id
1 'polypeptide(L)'
;MKDNKKVIVFGATGTLGTHIAVHLKNIGYEVFAVGHRKSDNGFFADHSINYYSVDISSVDDFQCLPVENIYAVVHFAGALPASMKGYNANLYVSSIVQGTLNVLEYTRKVKADRIVFPQSLFDISYLFGSKVPIPADSQRKAPLDGDHAMYVIAKNMAVDMIEHYYMMYGVKRFILRLSRVYLYHPNPYTFTDGEKVMVSDRYLIYQAMQGKDIEIWGDPNRLLETCCVKDFLQIVEKSLEAKIDGGIYNIGSGGSTLEERIKAIVEVFSPKDNPSKIVYKPEKRNAMQFVLDIRKTINELGYEPQYTWKDYLIDFKKDMETQPFSKLWGLESDYINL
;
A
#
# COMPACT_ATOMS: atom_id res chain seq x y z
N MET A 1 23.53 -8.28 9.90
CA MET A 1 24.06 -6.98 9.47
C MET A 1 23.31 -6.57 8.22
N LYS A 2 22.59 -5.43 8.25
CA LYS A 2 21.88 -4.84 7.09
C LYS A 2 22.85 -4.08 6.19
N ASP A 3 23.95 -3.63 6.79
CA ASP A 3 24.96 -2.77 6.16
C ASP A 3 25.45 -3.36 4.84
N ASN A 4 25.26 -2.57 3.78
CA ASN A 4 25.64 -2.86 2.39
C ASN A 4 24.79 -3.89 1.61
N LYS A 5 23.64 -4.35 2.12
CA LYS A 5 22.72 -5.11 1.29
C LYS A 5 21.97 -4.18 0.33
N LYS A 6 22.10 -4.47 -0.97
CA LYS A 6 21.47 -3.67 -2.03
C LYS A 6 20.01 -4.11 -2.26
N VAL A 7 19.08 -3.16 -2.18
CA VAL A 7 17.66 -3.40 -2.43
C VAL A 7 17.16 -2.48 -3.54
N ILE A 8 16.51 -3.06 -4.53
CA ILE A 8 15.84 -2.29 -5.59
C ILE A 8 14.36 -2.19 -5.27
N VAL A 9 13.82 -0.97 -5.30
CA VAL A 9 12.40 -0.67 -5.05
C VAL A 9 11.74 -0.19 -6.33
N PHE A 10 11.04 -1.06 -7.04
CA PHE A 10 10.19 -0.69 -8.18
C PHE A 10 8.89 -0.06 -7.70
N GLY A 11 8.47 1.03 -8.34
CA GLY A 11 7.33 1.83 -7.93
C GLY A 11 7.66 2.82 -6.81
N ALA A 12 8.95 3.16 -6.65
CA ALA A 12 9.45 4.04 -5.59
C ALA A 12 8.83 5.45 -5.61
N THR A 13 8.34 5.95 -6.73
CA THR A 13 7.65 7.24 -6.83
C THR A 13 6.17 7.19 -6.46
N GLY A 14 5.63 5.99 -6.23
CA GLY A 14 4.26 5.78 -5.74
C GLY A 14 4.18 5.89 -4.21
N THR A 15 2.96 5.97 -3.70
CA THR A 15 2.68 6.25 -2.29
C THR A 15 3.41 5.31 -1.32
N LEU A 16 3.22 3.99 -1.45
CA LEU A 16 3.90 3.02 -0.58
C LEU A 16 5.39 2.87 -0.92
N GLY A 17 5.73 2.88 -2.21
CA GLY A 17 7.12 2.70 -2.66
C GLY A 17 8.06 3.78 -2.15
N THR A 18 7.59 5.04 -2.06
CA THR A 18 8.37 6.15 -1.50
C THR A 18 8.68 5.93 -0.02
N HIS A 19 7.67 5.58 0.77
CA HIS A 19 7.87 5.27 2.19
C HIS A 19 8.79 4.07 2.39
N ILE A 20 8.66 3.01 1.58
CA ILE A 20 9.54 1.85 1.62
C ILE A 20 10.99 2.25 1.33
N ALA A 21 11.23 3.00 0.24
CA ALA A 21 12.59 3.37 -0.16
C ALA A 21 13.29 4.20 0.92
N VAL A 22 12.61 5.22 1.46
CA VAL A 22 13.15 6.07 2.54
C VAL A 22 13.36 5.26 3.82
N HIS A 23 12.40 4.42 4.22
CA HIS A 23 12.53 3.58 5.41
C HIS A 23 13.73 2.63 5.32
N LEU A 24 13.83 1.88 4.22
CA LEU A 24 14.93 0.92 4.04
C LEU A 24 16.30 1.61 4.04
N LYS A 25 16.40 2.80 3.45
CA LYS A 25 17.62 3.61 3.52
C LYS A 25 17.97 3.98 4.96
N ASN A 26 16.98 4.47 5.72
CA ASN A 26 17.18 4.90 7.11
C ASN A 26 17.62 3.77 8.05
N ILE A 27 17.23 2.53 7.75
CA ILE A 27 17.64 1.36 8.55
C ILE A 27 18.89 0.65 8.01
N GLY A 28 19.62 1.26 7.06
CA GLY A 28 20.97 0.86 6.65
C GLY A 28 21.08 0.01 5.39
N TYR A 29 20.03 -0.12 4.57
CA TYR A 29 20.15 -0.72 3.23
C TYR A 29 20.73 0.28 2.23
N GLU A 30 21.47 -0.23 1.23
CA GLU A 30 21.75 0.52 0.01
C GLU A 30 20.55 0.39 -0.92
N VAL A 31 19.82 1.49 -1.12
CA VAL A 31 18.54 1.50 -1.84
C VAL A 31 18.68 2.12 -3.22
N PHE A 32 18.10 1.46 -4.22
CA PHE A 32 17.94 1.97 -5.58
C PHE A 32 16.45 2.16 -5.85
N ALA A 33 16.03 3.41 -6.00
CA ALA A 33 14.65 3.78 -6.28
C ALA A 33 14.36 3.73 -7.78
N VAL A 34 13.32 3.01 -8.17
CA VAL A 34 12.92 2.85 -9.58
C VAL A 34 11.47 3.27 -9.76
N GLY A 35 11.22 4.17 -10.71
CA GLY A 35 9.88 4.64 -11.05
C GLY A 35 9.77 5.01 -12.52
N HIS A 36 8.55 5.15 -13.04
CA HIS A 36 8.32 5.51 -14.44
C HIS A 36 8.41 7.03 -14.72
N ARG A 37 8.44 7.86 -13.67
CA ARG A 37 8.59 9.32 -13.83
C ARG A 37 9.96 9.64 -14.41
N LYS A 38 10.04 10.60 -15.34
CA LYS A 38 11.31 11.06 -15.92
C LYS A 38 12.22 11.72 -14.89
N SER A 39 11.64 12.35 -13.86
CA SER A 39 12.36 12.97 -12.74
C SER A 39 11.62 12.73 -11.43
N ASP A 40 12.38 12.58 -10.36
CA ASP A 40 11.93 12.58 -8.97
C ASP A 40 12.08 13.97 -8.30
N ASN A 41 12.40 15.00 -9.09
CA ASN A 41 12.68 16.37 -8.64
C ASN A 41 13.78 16.46 -7.57
N GLY A 42 14.71 15.51 -7.57
CA GLY A 42 15.80 15.43 -6.59
C GLY A 42 15.39 14.90 -5.22
N PHE A 43 14.17 14.40 -5.08
CA PHE A 43 13.68 13.86 -3.80
C PHE A 43 14.55 12.73 -3.27
N PHE A 44 14.86 11.73 -4.11
CA PHE A 44 15.68 10.60 -3.67
C PHE A 44 17.14 10.98 -3.44
N ALA A 45 17.67 11.95 -4.17
CA ALA A 45 19.03 12.47 -3.94
C ALA A 45 19.17 13.12 -2.56
N ASP A 46 18.16 13.87 -2.09
CA ASP A 46 18.14 14.43 -0.73
C ASP A 46 18.20 13.34 0.37
N HIS A 47 17.75 12.14 0.05
CA HIS A 47 17.79 10.96 0.94
C HIS A 47 19.02 10.06 0.69
N SER A 48 19.98 10.50 -0.14
CA SER A 48 21.14 9.68 -0.57
C SER A 48 20.72 8.33 -1.19
N ILE A 49 19.67 8.35 -2.00
CA ILE A 49 19.15 7.22 -2.77
C ILE A 49 19.31 7.51 -4.26
N ASN A 50 19.83 6.56 -5.02
CA ASN A 50 19.90 6.67 -6.48
C ASN A 50 18.53 6.41 -7.10
N TYR A 51 18.10 7.30 -8.02
CA TYR A 51 16.84 7.15 -8.75
C TYR A 51 17.08 6.73 -10.21
N TYR A 52 16.26 5.80 -10.70
CA TYR A 52 16.24 5.32 -12.08
C TYR A 52 14.82 5.46 -12.67
N SER A 53 14.74 6.11 -13.84
CA SER A 53 13.50 6.20 -14.61
C SER A 53 13.36 4.97 -15.49
N VAL A 54 12.42 4.09 -15.18
CA VAL A 54 12.19 2.82 -15.88
C VAL A 54 10.69 2.60 -16.08
N ASP A 55 10.26 2.36 -17.29
CA ASP A 55 8.97 1.75 -17.58
C ASP A 55 9.11 0.23 -17.47
N ILE A 56 8.51 -0.37 -16.44
CA ILE A 56 8.64 -1.83 -16.22
C ILE A 56 8.01 -2.67 -17.33
N SER A 57 7.16 -2.10 -18.19
CA SER A 57 6.63 -2.79 -19.38
C SER A 57 7.65 -2.88 -20.53
N SER A 58 8.70 -2.05 -20.50
CA SER A 58 9.80 -2.01 -21.49
C SER A 58 11.02 -2.78 -20.98
N VAL A 59 11.37 -3.89 -21.62
CA VAL A 59 12.55 -4.68 -21.22
C VAL A 59 13.85 -3.91 -21.41
N ASP A 60 13.92 -3.01 -22.38
CA ASP A 60 15.12 -2.23 -22.69
C ASP A 60 15.46 -1.23 -21.58
N ASP A 61 14.47 -0.71 -20.88
CA ASP A 61 14.67 0.25 -19.79
C ASP A 61 15.44 -0.36 -18.61
N PHE A 62 15.43 -1.71 -18.46
CA PHE A 62 16.16 -2.39 -17.38
C PHE A 62 17.69 -2.38 -17.57
N GLN A 63 18.20 -1.98 -18.75
CA GLN A 63 19.64 -1.96 -19.02
C GLN A 63 20.39 -0.93 -18.17
N CYS A 64 19.72 0.11 -17.68
CA CYS A 64 20.31 1.12 -16.81
C CYS A 64 20.43 0.70 -15.34
N LEU A 65 19.77 -0.39 -14.95
CA LEU A 65 19.72 -0.83 -13.55
C LEU A 65 21.01 -1.50 -13.11
N PRO A 66 21.41 -1.36 -11.80
CA PRO A 66 22.55 -2.05 -11.25
C PRO A 66 22.36 -3.58 -11.29
N VAL A 67 23.42 -4.32 -11.59
CA VAL A 67 23.36 -5.79 -11.75
C VAL A 67 24.18 -6.56 -10.72
N GLU A 68 24.97 -5.87 -9.89
CA GLU A 68 25.90 -6.52 -8.97
C GLU A 68 25.42 -6.50 -7.52
N ASN A 69 25.49 -7.67 -6.89
CA ASN A 69 25.23 -7.85 -5.45
C ASN A 69 23.84 -7.39 -5.01
N ILE A 70 22.82 -7.51 -5.87
CA ILE A 70 21.44 -7.20 -5.50
C ILE A 70 20.92 -8.29 -4.57
N TYR A 71 20.61 -7.90 -3.34
CA TYR A 71 20.10 -8.80 -2.31
C TYR A 71 18.60 -9.08 -2.51
N ALA A 72 17.80 -8.05 -2.74
CA ALA A 72 16.35 -8.18 -2.81
C ALA A 72 15.70 -7.19 -3.78
N VAL A 73 14.55 -7.57 -4.27
CA VAL A 73 13.67 -6.76 -5.11
C VAL A 73 12.37 -6.50 -4.36
N VAL A 74 11.98 -5.24 -4.21
CA VAL A 74 10.67 -4.81 -3.69
C VAL A 74 9.87 -4.26 -4.85
N HIS A 75 8.84 -4.99 -5.30
CA HIS A 75 8.11 -4.69 -6.51
C HIS A 75 6.71 -4.15 -6.21
N PHE A 76 6.60 -2.83 -6.11
CA PHE A 76 5.35 -2.10 -5.86
C PHE A 76 4.89 -1.26 -7.07
N ALA A 77 5.50 -1.46 -8.24
CA ALA A 77 5.06 -0.82 -9.48
C ALA A 77 3.84 -1.53 -10.09
N GLY A 78 2.98 -0.77 -10.75
CA GLY A 78 1.80 -1.26 -11.45
C GLY A 78 0.63 -0.28 -11.35
N ALA A 79 -0.27 -0.31 -12.32
CA ALA A 79 -1.46 0.52 -12.35
C ALA A 79 -2.45 0.14 -11.24
N LEU A 80 -3.15 1.15 -10.71
CA LEU A 80 -4.17 0.99 -9.67
C LEU A 80 -5.51 1.54 -10.15
N PRO A 81 -6.65 0.86 -9.90
CA PRO A 81 -7.99 1.38 -10.23
C PRO A 81 -8.23 2.77 -9.62
N ALA A 82 -7.83 2.97 -8.37
CA ALA A 82 -7.95 4.22 -7.63
C ALA A 82 -7.25 5.44 -8.28
N SER A 83 -6.36 5.21 -9.24
CA SER A 83 -5.63 6.27 -9.96
C SER A 83 -6.12 6.50 -11.39
N MET A 84 -7.18 5.80 -11.82
CA MET A 84 -7.62 5.79 -13.20
C MET A 84 -8.98 6.46 -13.38
N LYS A 85 -9.03 7.43 -14.29
CA LYS A 85 -10.29 7.96 -14.82
C LYS A 85 -10.81 7.03 -15.92
N GLY A 86 -11.60 6.03 -15.52
CA GLY A 86 -12.17 5.03 -16.43
C GLY A 86 -11.32 3.75 -16.53
N TYR A 87 -11.89 2.77 -17.20
CA TYR A 87 -11.38 1.41 -17.32
C TYR A 87 -10.35 1.27 -18.45
N ASN A 88 -9.17 0.73 -18.16
CA ASN A 88 -8.14 0.42 -19.15
C ASN A 88 -7.48 -0.94 -18.88
N ALA A 89 -8.02 -2.00 -19.50
CA ALA A 89 -7.51 -3.36 -19.36
C ALA A 89 -6.05 -3.49 -19.81
N ASN A 90 -5.66 -2.83 -20.90
CA ASN A 90 -4.30 -2.92 -21.45
C ASN A 90 -3.27 -2.37 -20.45
N LEU A 91 -3.60 -1.31 -19.71
CA LEU A 91 -2.70 -0.74 -18.71
C LEU A 91 -2.44 -1.72 -17.56
N TYR A 92 -3.44 -2.51 -17.14
CA TYR A 92 -3.22 -3.55 -16.13
C TYR A 92 -2.36 -4.68 -16.66
N VAL A 93 -2.61 -5.15 -17.90
CA VAL A 93 -1.82 -6.23 -18.51
C VAL A 93 -0.36 -5.78 -18.72
N SER A 94 -0.14 -4.61 -19.31
CA SER A 94 1.22 -4.12 -19.58
C SER A 94 2.00 -3.84 -18.29
N SER A 95 1.42 -3.10 -17.33
CA SER A 95 2.14 -2.70 -16.13
C SER A 95 2.21 -3.78 -15.05
N ILE A 96 1.18 -4.64 -14.90
CA ILE A 96 1.17 -5.64 -13.83
C ILE A 96 1.69 -6.99 -14.35
N VAL A 97 1.18 -7.48 -15.48
CA VAL A 97 1.57 -8.81 -15.99
C VAL A 97 2.93 -8.75 -16.65
N GLN A 98 3.06 -7.98 -17.74
CA GLN A 98 4.33 -7.83 -18.45
C GLN A 98 5.41 -7.20 -17.58
N GLY A 99 5.04 -6.14 -16.82
CA GLY A 99 5.96 -5.49 -15.90
C GLY A 99 6.48 -6.43 -14.82
N THR A 100 5.63 -7.27 -14.21
CA THR A 100 6.08 -8.27 -13.24
C THR A 100 6.98 -9.32 -13.88
N LEU A 101 6.69 -9.78 -15.11
CA LEU A 101 7.57 -10.71 -15.81
C LEU A 101 8.96 -10.10 -16.01
N ASN A 102 9.06 -8.86 -16.47
CA ASN A 102 10.34 -8.18 -16.68
C ASN A 102 11.11 -8.00 -15.34
N VAL A 103 10.40 -7.65 -14.26
CA VAL A 103 11.00 -7.56 -12.92
C VAL A 103 11.51 -8.93 -12.43
N LEU A 104 10.78 -10.00 -12.68
CA LEU A 104 11.20 -11.36 -12.32
C LEU A 104 12.42 -11.82 -13.13
N GLU A 105 12.48 -11.54 -14.44
CA GLU A 105 13.65 -11.83 -15.26
C GLU A 105 14.88 -11.03 -14.80
N TYR A 106 14.69 -9.77 -14.43
CA TYR A 106 15.75 -8.98 -13.81
C TYR A 106 16.17 -9.61 -12.46
N THR A 107 15.23 -9.96 -11.58
CA THR A 107 15.49 -10.60 -10.28
C THR A 107 16.33 -11.87 -10.44
N ARG A 108 15.97 -12.72 -11.41
CA ARG A 108 16.70 -13.95 -11.77
C ARG A 108 18.10 -13.65 -12.31
N LYS A 109 18.22 -12.69 -13.24
CA LYS A 109 19.49 -12.28 -13.87
C LYS A 109 20.50 -11.79 -12.84
N VAL A 110 20.09 -10.97 -11.88
CA VAL A 110 20.96 -10.42 -10.83
C VAL A 110 21.12 -11.37 -9.64
N LYS A 111 20.47 -12.54 -9.68
CA LYS A 111 20.50 -13.57 -8.62
C LYS A 111 20.08 -13.02 -7.26
N ALA A 112 19.09 -12.13 -7.23
CA ALA A 112 18.54 -11.63 -5.97
C ALA A 112 17.92 -12.79 -5.17
N ASP A 113 18.12 -12.78 -3.85
CA ASP A 113 17.64 -13.85 -2.95
C ASP A 113 16.12 -13.88 -2.87
N ARG A 114 15.45 -12.72 -2.96
CA ARG A 114 14.01 -12.60 -2.71
C ARG A 114 13.32 -11.46 -3.43
N ILE A 115 11.99 -11.61 -3.54
CA ILE A 115 11.07 -10.58 -4.00
C ILE A 115 9.97 -10.32 -2.96
N VAL A 116 9.61 -9.05 -2.75
CA VAL A 116 8.44 -8.61 -1.97
C VAL A 116 7.43 -8.00 -2.92
N PHE A 117 6.17 -8.46 -2.88
CA PHE A 117 5.14 -8.06 -3.83
C PHE A 117 3.79 -7.77 -3.16
N PRO A 118 3.08 -6.67 -3.51
CA PRO A 118 1.78 -6.35 -2.97
C PRO A 118 0.67 -7.07 -3.73
N GLN A 119 -0.11 -7.91 -3.05
CA GLN A 119 -1.34 -8.49 -3.57
C GLN A 119 -2.55 -7.66 -3.17
N SER A 120 -3.57 -7.65 -4.00
CA SER A 120 -4.82 -6.95 -3.72
C SER A 120 -5.72 -7.74 -2.78
N LEU A 121 -6.31 -7.07 -1.80
CA LEU A 121 -7.36 -7.63 -0.94
C LEU A 121 -8.59 -8.13 -1.74
N PHE A 122 -8.83 -7.57 -2.92
CA PHE A 122 -9.97 -7.98 -3.75
C PHE A 122 -9.87 -9.41 -4.31
N ASP A 123 -8.72 -10.09 -4.17
CA ASP A 123 -8.56 -11.52 -4.49
C ASP A 123 -9.35 -12.45 -3.55
N ILE A 124 -9.80 -11.91 -2.40
CA ILE A 124 -10.66 -12.58 -1.41
C ILE A 124 -11.96 -11.82 -1.15
N SER A 125 -12.36 -10.92 -2.06
CA SER A 125 -13.57 -10.08 -1.88
C SER A 125 -14.86 -10.88 -1.69
N TYR A 126 -14.92 -12.12 -2.17
CA TYR A 126 -16.04 -13.04 -1.96
C TYR A 126 -16.25 -13.45 -0.48
N LEU A 127 -15.26 -13.18 0.38
CA LEU A 127 -15.32 -13.41 1.84
C LEU A 127 -15.67 -12.14 2.62
N PHE A 128 -15.85 -11.00 1.96
CA PHE A 128 -16.24 -9.76 2.63
C PHE A 128 -17.62 -9.91 3.28
N GLY A 129 -17.78 -9.39 4.49
CA GLY A 129 -18.93 -9.62 5.35
C GLY A 129 -18.75 -10.78 6.30
N SER A 130 -17.61 -11.50 6.25
CA SER A 130 -17.28 -12.53 7.23
C SER A 130 -17.29 -11.98 8.65
N LYS A 131 -17.87 -12.76 9.58
CA LYS A 131 -17.85 -12.44 11.03
C LYS A 131 -16.57 -12.89 11.72
N VAL A 132 -15.76 -13.70 11.04
CA VAL A 132 -14.47 -14.18 11.54
C VAL A 132 -13.34 -13.62 10.67
N PRO A 133 -12.14 -13.40 11.23
CA PRO A 133 -10.99 -12.93 10.46
C PRO A 133 -10.67 -13.88 9.30
N ILE A 134 -10.40 -13.28 8.11
CA ILE A 134 -10.17 -14.02 6.86
C ILE A 134 -8.72 -14.53 6.85
N PRO A 135 -8.49 -15.87 6.73
CA PRO A 135 -7.14 -16.43 6.73
C PRO A 135 -6.28 -16.02 5.53
N ALA A 136 -4.95 -16.01 5.72
CA ALA A 136 -3.99 -15.68 4.67
C ALA A 136 -3.94 -16.71 3.52
N ASP A 137 -4.25 -17.98 3.81
CA ASP A 137 -4.30 -19.08 2.86
C ASP A 137 -5.65 -19.22 2.13
N SER A 138 -6.58 -18.27 2.33
CA SER A 138 -7.84 -18.22 1.59
C SER A 138 -7.60 -18.24 0.09
N GLN A 139 -8.40 -19.04 -0.61
CA GLN A 139 -8.29 -19.20 -2.06
C GLN A 139 -8.43 -17.86 -2.79
N ARG A 140 -7.47 -17.53 -3.64
CA ARG A 140 -7.53 -16.35 -4.50
C ARG A 140 -8.62 -16.54 -5.57
N LYS A 141 -9.52 -15.57 -5.69
CA LYS A 141 -10.53 -15.47 -6.76
C LYS A 141 -10.60 -14.03 -7.25
N ALA A 142 -10.64 -13.84 -8.54
CA ALA A 142 -10.92 -12.53 -9.11
C ALA A 142 -12.42 -12.34 -9.27
N PRO A 143 -12.99 -11.14 -8.98
CA PRO A 143 -14.29 -10.76 -9.49
C PRO A 143 -14.22 -10.73 -11.02
N LEU A 144 -15.31 -11.03 -11.70
CA LEU A 144 -15.37 -11.02 -13.17
C LEU A 144 -16.06 -9.76 -13.73
N ASP A 145 -16.55 -8.91 -12.85
CA ASP A 145 -17.23 -7.64 -13.15
C ASP A 145 -16.70 -6.50 -12.27
N GLY A 146 -17.03 -5.28 -12.64
CA GLY A 146 -16.59 -4.05 -11.95
C GLY A 146 -15.20 -3.57 -12.35
N ASP A 147 -14.85 -2.40 -11.85
CA ASP A 147 -13.60 -1.69 -12.22
C ASP A 147 -12.32 -2.37 -11.68
N HIS A 148 -12.45 -3.24 -10.69
CA HIS A 148 -11.35 -4.01 -10.11
C HIS A 148 -11.10 -5.37 -10.79
N ALA A 149 -11.98 -5.85 -11.67
CA ALA A 149 -11.90 -7.19 -12.21
C ALA A 149 -10.56 -7.50 -12.89
N MET A 150 -10.21 -6.77 -13.97
CA MET A 150 -8.93 -6.98 -14.68
C MET A 150 -7.72 -6.69 -13.82
N TYR A 151 -7.81 -5.73 -12.90
CA TYR A 151 -6.74 -5.46 -11.94
C TYR A 151 -6.44 -6.69 -11.08
N VAL A 152 -7.47 -7.32 -10.50
CA VAL A 152 -7.31 -8.50 -9.64
C VAL A 152 -6.88 -9.73 -10.44
N ILE A 153 -7.41 -9.92 -11.66
CA ILE A 153 -6.95 -10.97 -12.59
C ILE A 153 -5.45 -10.81 -12.86
N ALA A 154 -5.00 -9.60 -13.22
CA ALA A 154 -3.60 -9.31 -13.47
C ALA A 154 -2.72 -9.54 -12.22
N LYS A 155 -3.18 -9.12 -11.04
CA LYS A 155 -2.49 -9.36 -9.76
C LYS A 155 -2.40 -10.84 -9.43
N ASN A 156 -3.44 -11.63 -9.65
CA ASN A 156 -3.40 -13.08 -9.44
C ASN A 156 -2.41 -13.75 -10.39
N MET A 157 -2.38 -13.35 -11.68
CA MET A 157 -1.39 -13.85 -12.63
C MET A 157 0.04 -13.48 -12.22
N ALA A 158 0.26 -12.27 -11.73
CA ALA A 158 1.57 -11.86 -11.20
C ALA A 158 2.02 -12.75 -10.03
N VAL A 159 1.11 -13.08 -9.10
CA VAL A 159 1.41 -14.01 -7.99
C VAL A 159 1.76 -15.40 -8.51
N ASP A 160 1.02 -15.92 -9.50
CA ASP A 160 1.32 -17.25 -10.07
C ASP A 160 2.68 -17.26 -10.77
N MET A 161 3.07 -16.20 -11.47
CA MET A 161 4.42 -16.05 -12.02
C MET A 161 5.48 -16.01 -10.92
N ILE A 162 5.27 -15.29 -9.82
CA ILE A 162 6.20 -15.23 -8.69
C ILE A 162 6.37 -16.62 -8.06
N GLU A 163 5.30 -17.38 -7.85
CA GLU A 163 5.36 -18.75 -7.34
C GLU A 163 6.12 -19.67 -8.32
N HIS A 164 5.91 -19.50 -9.63
CA HIS A 164 6.68 -20.23 -10.64
C HIS A 164 8.18 -19.93 -10.53
N TYR A 165 8.59 -18.67 -10.37
CA TYR A 165 10.02 -18.31 -10.22
C TYR A 165 10.63 -18.82 -8.91
N TYR A 166 9.85 -18.92 -7.85
CA TYR A 166 10.27 -19.60 -6.63
C TYR A 166 10.54 -21.09 -6.89
N MET A 167 9.61 -21.79 -7.51
CA MET A 167 9.75 -23.24 -7.79
C MET A 167 10.89 -23.55 -8.76
N MET A 168 11.09 -22.72 -9.78
CA MET A 168 12.09 -22.96 -10.84
C MET A 168 13.47 -22.44 -10.51
N TYR A 169 13.58 -21.34 -9.81
CA TYR A 169 14.84 -20.61 -9.62
C TYR A 169 15.20 -20.35 -8.15
N GLY A 170 14.34 -20.76 -7.20
CA GLY A 170 14.57 -20.56 -5.77
C GLY A 170 14.46 -19.11 -5.28
N VAL A 171 13.85 -18.21 -6.06
CA VAL A 171 13.62 -16.82 -5.64
C VAL A 171 12.60 -16.82 -4.51
N LYS A 172 13.00 -16.57 -3.28
CA LYS A 172 12.09 -16.47 -2.14
C LYS A 172 11.06 -15.37 -2.38
N ARG A 173 9.82 -15.57 -1.93
CA ARG A 173 8.73 -14.64 -2.23
C ARG A 173 7.92 -14.28 -0.99
N PHE A 174 7.68 -12.99 -0.82
CA PHE A 174 6.87 -12.43 0.25
C PHE A 174 5.73 -11.65 -0.41
N ILE A 175 4.57 -12.30 -0.50
CA ILE A 175 3.38 -11.74 -1.15
C ILE A 175 2.51 -11.14 -0.06
N LEU A 176 2.42 -9.82 -0.03
CA LEU A 176 1.75 -9.05 1.00
C LEU A 176 0.34 -8.71 0.53
N ARG A 177 -0.69 -9.41 1.04
CA ARG A 177 -2.09 -9.07 0.76
C ARG A 177 -2.47 -7.85 1.56
N LEU A 178 -2.51 -6.71 0.88
CA LEU A 178 -2.72 -5.43 1.52
C LEU A 178 -4.20 -5.20 1.84
N SER A 179 -4.51 -4.95 3.10
CA SER A 179 -5.61 -4.09 3.47
C SER A 179 -5.30 -2.65 3.07
N ARG A 180 -6.19 -1.71 3.37
CA ARG A 180 -5.86 -0.31 3.18
C ARG A 180 -4.74 0.08 4.14
N VAL A 181 -3.58 0.48 3.59
CA VAL A 181 -2.49 1.08 4.36
C VAL A 181 -2.76 2.59 4.49
N TYR A 182 -2.85 3.05 5.72
CA TYR A 182 -3.20 4.43 6.05
C TYR A 182 -1.94 5.29 6.19
N LEU A 183 -1.90 6.35 5.41
CA LEU A 183 -0.82 7.34 5.38
C LEU A 183 -1.33 8.67 4.78
N TYR A 184 -0.58 9.75 4.96
CA TYR A 184 -0.84 11.00 4.29
C TYR A 184 -0.38 10.96 2.83
N HIS A 185 -1.21 11.50 1.95
CA HIS A 185 -0.85 11.87 0.57
C HIS A 185 -1.52 13.20 0.24
N PRO A 186 -0.84 14.16 -0.43
CA PRO A 186 -1.42 15.49 -0.68
C PRO A 186 -2.68 15.46 -1.56
N ASN A 187 -2.78 14.50 -2.49
CA ASN A 187 -4.02 14.30 -3.25
C ASN A 187 -5.08 13.60 -2.39
N PRO A 188 -6.18 14.28 -1.99
CA PRO A 188 -7.25 13.70 -1.19
C PRO A 188 -8.27 12.91 -2.01
N TYR A 189 -8.09 12.80 -3.33
CA TYR A 189 -9.05 12.18 -4.23
C TYR A 189 -8.58 10.81 -4.72
N THR A 190 -9.57 9.99 -5.07
CA THR A 190 -9.43 8.71 -5.74
C THR A 190 -10.46 8.62 -6.86
N PHE A 191 -10.36 7.58 -7.70
CA PHE A 191 -11.40 7.25 -8.67
C PHE A 191 -12.14 5.99 -8.22
N THR A 192 -13.47 6.01 -8.37
CA THR A 192 -14.36 4.87 -8.16
C THR A 192 -15.35 4.85 -9.32
N ASP A 193 -15.43 3.74 -10.04
CA ASP A 193 -16.25 3.60 -11.26
C ASP A 193 -16.04 4.77 -12.27
N GLY A 194 -14.79 5.24 -12.36
CA GLY A 194 -14.40 6.34 -13.26
C GLY A 194 -14.69 7.75 -12.74
N GLU A 195 -15.39 7.88 -11.63
CA GLU A 195 -15.71 9.17 -11.00
C GLU A 195 -14.67 9.57 -9.96
N LYS A 196 -14.27 10.86 -9.98
CA LYS A 196 -13.34 11.43 -9.00
C LYS A 196 -14.09 11.69 -7.69
N VAL A 197 -13.70 10.99 -6.63
CA VAL A 197 -14.31 11.11 -5.30
C VAL A 197 -13.26 11.40 -4.24
N MET A 198 -13.64 12.14 -3.20
CA MET A 198 -12.76 12.34 -2.05
C MET A 198 -12.67 11.04 -1.24
N VAL A 199 -11.47 10.67 -0.83
CA VAL A 199 -11.24 9.54 0.07
C VAL A 199 -12.02 9.75 1.37
N SER A 200 -12.78 8.74 1.81
CA SER A 200 -13.74 8.85 2.91
C SER A 200 -13.12 9.43 4.19
N ASP A 201 -11.93 8.96 4.59
CA ASP A 201 -11.28 9.44 5.81
C ASP A 201 -10.86 10.92 5.67
N ARG A 202 -10.42 11.35 4.46
CA ARG A 202 -10.10 12.75 4.17
C ARG A 202 -11.33 13.64 4.30
N TYR A 203 -12.46 13.17 3.77
CA TYR A 203 -13.73 13.88 3.92
C TYR A 203 -14.08 14.06 5.40
N LEU A 204 -14.01 13.00 6.20
CA LEU A 204 -14.31 13.06 7.64
C LEU A 204 -13.32 13.95 8.40
N ILE A 205 -12.03 13.90 8.06
CA ILE A 205 -11.01 14.81 8.64
C ILE A 205 -11.35 16.26 8.33
N TYR A 206 -11.69 16.59 7.07
CA TYR A 206 -12.06 17.97 6.72
C TYR A 206 -13.35 18.43 7.39
N GLN A 207 -14.36 17.55 7.57
CA GLN A 207 -15.54 17.88 8.36
C GLN A 207 -15.17 18.18 9.82
N ALA A 208 -14.33 17.35 10.43
CA ALA A 208 -13.84 17.56 11.79
C ALA A 208 -13.08 18.89 11.93
N MET A 209 -12.16 19.21 11.01
CA MET A 209 -11.41 20.47 11.03
C MET A 209 -12.30 21.72 10.96
N GLN A 210 -13.49 21.60 10.38
CA GLN A 210 -14.48 22.68 10.28
C GLN A 210 -15.46 22.69 11.46
N GLY A 211 -15.33 21.80 12.44
CA GLY A 211 -16.27 21.65 13.55
C GLY A 211 -17.68 21.22 13.13
N LYS A 212 -17.80 20.59 11.94
CA LYS A 212 -19.08 20.08 11.43
C LYS A 212 -19.41 18.75 12.07
N ASP A 213 -20.71 18.47 12.24
CA ASP A 213 -21.18 17.19 12.75
C ASP A 213 -20.77 16.03 11.85
N ILE A 214 -20.38 14.91 12.46
CA ILE A 214 -19.98 13.69 11.76
C ILE A 214 -20.99 12.58 12.03
N GLU A 215 -21.55 12.02 10.94
CA GLU A 215 -22.51 10.94 11.04
C GLU A 215 -21.84 9.57 11.09
N ILE A 216 -22.25 8.72 12.02
CA ILE A 216 -21.98 7.28 12.04
C ILE A 216 -23.17 6.56 11.44
N TRP A 217 -22.98 5.91 10.31
CA TRP A 217 -24.02 5.18 9.58
C TRP A 217 -24.02 3.71 9.94
N GLY A 218 -25.22 3.20 10.29
CA GLY A 218 -25.42 1.79 10.64
C GLY A 218 -24.82 1.40 11.98
N ASP A 219 -24.18 0.24 12.05
CA ASP A 219 -23.60 -0.31 13.28
C ASP A 219 -22.26 0.37 13.64
N PRO A 220 -22.19 1.12 14.76
CA PRO A 220 -20.97 1.77 15.21
C PRO A 220 -19.86 0.78 15.61
N ASN A 221 -20.24 -0.46 16.00
CA ASN A 221 -19.31 -1.51 16.45
C ASN A 221 -18.73 -2.34 15.31
N ARG A 222 -19.14 -2.10 14.04
CA ARG A 222 -18.57 -2.84 12.93
C ARG A 222 -17.05 -2.61 12.86
N LEU A 223 -16.32 -3.73 12.69
CA LEU A 223 -14.87 -3.70 12.61
C LEU A 223 -14.41 -3.34 11.18
N LEU A 224 -13.37 -2.53 11.12
CA LEU A 224 -12.68 -2.15 9.89
C LEU A 224 -11.20 -2.50 10.05
N GLU A 225 -10.64 -3.22 9.07
CA GLU A 225 -9.21 -3.50 9.08
C GLU A 225 -8.40 -2.21 8.97
N THR A 226 -7.33 -2.12 9.76
CA THR A 226 -6.39 -1.00 9.75
C THR A 226 -4.98 -1.50 9.52
N CYS A 227 -4.17 -0.71 8.84
CA CYS A 227 -2.73 -0.86 8.82
C CYS A 227 -2.10 0.53 8.73
N CYS A 228 -1.40 0.96 9.77
CA CYS A 228 -0.60 2.16 9.73
C CYS A 228 0.62 1.93 8.82
N VAL A 229 1.05 2.96 8.07
CA VAL A 229 2.23 2.84 7.19
C VAL A 229 3.48 2.39 7.96
N LYS A 230 3.67 2.80 9.20
CA LYS A 230 4.82 2.37 10.02
C LYS A 230 4.80 0.87 10.33
N ASP A 231 3.62 0.31 10.64
CA ASP A 231 3.44 -1.12 10.82
C ASP A 231 3.65 -1.90 9.50
N PHE A 232 3.16 -1.36 8.40
CA PHE A 232 3.42 -1.91 7.07
C PHE A 232 4.92 -1.93 6.73
N LEU A 233 5.66 -0.87 7.03
CA LEU A 233 7.10 -0.79 6.80
C LEU A 233 7.87 -1.82 7.64
N GLN A 234 7.44 -2.07 8.88
CA GLN A 234 7.98 -3.16 9.71
C GLN A 234 7.80 -4.51 9.01
N ILE A 235 6.62 -4.80 8.41
CA ILE A 235 6.39 -6.06 7.70
C ILE A 235 7.29 -6.19 6.47
N VAL A 236 7.51 -5.12 5.71
CA VAL A 236 8.46 -5.12 4.57
C VAL A 236 9.88 -5.41 5.06
N GLU A 237 10.33 -4.75 6.13
CA GLU A 237 11.64 -5.00 6.74
C GLU A 237 11.78 -6.47 7.19
N LYS A 238 10.80 -6.99 7.92
CA LYS A 238 10.76 -8.39 8.39
C LYS A 238 10.78 -9.38 7.21
N SER A 239 10.10 -9.07 6.10
CA SER A 239 10.14 -9.86 4.87
C SER A 239 11.56 -9.93 4.27
N LEU A 240 12.32 -8.83 4.35
CA LEU A 240 13.71 -8.80 3.88
C LEU A 240 14.66 -9.56 4.81
N GLU A 241 14.34 -9.71 6.08
CA GLU A 241 15.19 -10.35 7.09
C GLU A 241 14.84 -11.82 7.36
N ALA A 242 13.64 -12.25 6.94
CA ALA A 242 13.12 -13.58 7.23
C ALA A 242 14.06 -14.69 6.71
N LYS A 243 14.20 -15.75 7.51
CA LYS A 243 15.05 -16.93 7.16
C LYS A 243 14.27 -18.03 6.43
N ILE A 244 13.00 -17.80 6.16
CA ILE A 244 12.08 -18.69 5.46
C ILE A 244 11.95 -18.29 3.97
N ASP A 245 11.35 -19.17 3.19
CA ASP A 245 11.13 -18.90 1.76
C ASP A 245 9.92 -18.02 1.46
N GLY A 246 9.15 -17.68 2.50
CA GLY A 246 8.00 -16.80 2.44
C GLY A 246 6.71 -17.48 2.00
N GLY A 247 5.80 -16.71 1.45
CA GLY A 247 4.46 -17.11 1.06
C GLY A 247 3.52 -15.91 0.95
N ILE A 248 2.21 -16.13 1.10
CA ILE A 248 1.20 -15.07 1.15
C ILE A 248 0.93 -14.70 2.61
N TYR A 249 0.93 -13.41 2.90
CA TYR A 249 0.74 -12.82 4.22
C TYR A 249 -0.34 -11.75 4.18
N ASN A 250 -1.28 -11.80 5.12
CA ASN A 250 -2.26 -10.74 5.32
C ASN A 250 -1.63 -9.58 6.08
N ILE A 251 -1.89 -8.36 5.61
CA ILE A 251 -1.35 -7.13 6.18
C ILE A 251 -2.46 -6.35 6.87
N GLY A 252 -2.33 -6.17 8.17
CA GLY A 252 -3.31 -5.49 9.01
C GLY A 252 -2.80 -5.34 10.44
N SER A 253 -3.58 -4.68 11.29
CA SER A 253 -3.29 -4.46 12.71
C SER A 253 -4.39 -4.99 13.64
N GLY A 254 -5.34 -5.79 13.10
CA GLY A 254 -6.43 -6.42 13.87
C GLY A 254 -7.75 -5.63 13.90
N GLY A 255 -7.82 -4.51 13.18
CA GLY A 255 -9.05 -3.72 13.04
C GLY A 255 -9.36 -2.78 14.20
N SER A 256 -10.25 -1.84 13.94
CA SER A 256 -10.87 -0.93 14.92
C SER A 256 -12.34 -0.73 14.59
N THR A 257 -13.17 -0.40 15.58
CA THR A 257 -14.59 -0.11 15.33
C THR A 257 -14.77 1.22 14.58
N LEU A 258 -15.87 1.36 13.86
CA LEU A 258 -16.22 2.61 13.20
C LEU A 258 -16.31 3.76 14.21
N GLU A 259 -16.88 3.49 15.38
CA GLU A 259 -17.02 4.51 16.43
C GLU A 259 -15.66 4.97 16.97
N GLU A 260 -14.74 4.05 17.26
CA GLU A 260 -13.37 4.37 17.69
C GLU A 260 -12.67 5.24 16.66
N ARG A 261 -12.82 4.92 15.37
CA ARG A 261 -12.25 5.72 14.27
C ARG A 261 -12.78 7.14 14.24
N ILE A 262 -14.10 7.30 14.33
CA ILE A 262 -14.74 8.63 14.28
C ILE A 262 -14.39 9.44 15.52
N LYS A 263 -14.40 8.83 16.70
CA LYS A 263 -14.00 9.50 17.95
C LYS A 263 -12.55 10.01 17.87
N ALA A 264 -11.64 9.20 17.36
CA ALA A 264 -10.24 9.60 17.19
C ALA A 264 -10.08 10.74 16.15
N ILE A 265 -10.83 10.73 15.04
CA ILE A 265 -10.82 11.84 14.08
C ILE A 265 -11.28 13.13 14.74
N VAL A 266 -12.40 13.11 15.48
CA VAL A 266 -12.90 14.29 16.22
C VAL A 266 -11.88 14.78 17.23
N GLU A 267 -11.30 13.89 18.01
CA GLU A 267 -10.31 14.24 19.03
C GLU A 267 -9.04 14.91 18.44
N VAL A 268 -8.55 14.40 17.30
CA VAL A 268 -7.29 14.89 16.71
C VAL A 268 -7.48 16.14 15.86
N PHE A 269 -8.62 16.29 15.18
CA PHE A 269 -8.78 17.32 14.15
C PHE A 269 -9.81 18.39 14.47
N SER A 270 -10.76 18.16 15.37
CA SER A 270 -11.76 19.21 15.66
C SER A 270 -11.16 20.40 16.42
N PRO A 271 -11.60 21.64 16.12
CA PRO A 271 -11.26 22.82 16.92
C PRO A 271 -11.74 22.66 18.36
N LYS A 272 -10.92 23.09 19.33
CA LYS A 272 -11.26 22.98 20.76
C LYS A 272 -12.47 23.83 21.16
N ASP A 273 -12.64 24.95 20.51
CA ASP A 273 -13.74 25.94 20.74
C ASP A 273 -15.02 25.59 19.99
N ASN A 274 -14.93 24.70 18.98
CA ASN A 274 -16.09 24.24 18.22
C ASN A 274 -15.91 22.76 17.82
N PRO A 275 -15.95 21.80 18.77
CA PRO A 275 -15.73 20.39 18.47
C PRO A 275 -16.91 19.81 17.70
N SER A 276 -16.61 18.97 16.71
CA SER A 276 -17.60 18.21 15.95
C SER A 276 -18.41 17.29 16.87
N LYS A 277 -19.73 17.27 16.67
CA LYS A 277 -20.60 16.28 17.33
C LYS A 277 -20.69 15.01 16.51
N ILE A 278 -20.80 13.88 17.19
CA ILE A 278 -21.04 12.59 16.57
C ILE A 278 -22.53 12.31 16.57
N VAL A 279 -23.09 12.09 15.37
CA VAL A 279 -24.51 11.83 15.16
C VAL A 279 -24.71 10.41 14.66
N TYR A 280 -25.42 9.57 15.43
CA TYR A 280 -25.68 8.18 15.07
C TYR A 280 -26.89 8.08 14.15
N LYS A 281 -26.73 7.34 13.04
CA LYS A 281 -27.74 7.08 12.00
C LYS A 281 -27.88 5.57 11.78
N PRO A 282 -28.46 4.83 12.77
CA PRO A 282 -28.54 3.36 12.69
C PRO A 282 -29.40 2.85 11.52
N GLU A 283 -30.31 3.69 11.01
CA GLU A 283 -31.17 3.40 9.86
C GLU A 283 -30.44 3.44 8.52
N LYS A 284 -29.23 3.99 8.46
CA LYS A 284 -28.42 4.07 7.24
C LYS A 284 -27.72 2.74 6.98
N ARG A 285 -27.35 2.51 5.68
CA ARG A 285 -26.72 1.28 5.25
C ARG A 285 -25.32 1.10 5.87
N ASN A 286 -25.05 -0.10 6.39
CA ASN A 286 -23.71 -0.54 6.75
C ASN A 286 -22.83 -0.73 5.49
N ALA A 287 -21.57 -0.30 5.54
CA ALA A 287 -20.57 -0.81 4.62
C ALA A 287 -20.16 -2.24 5.02
N MET A 288 -19.65 -3.01 4.07
CA MET A 288 -19.16 -4.36 4.34
C MET A 288 -18.03 -4.36 5.37
N GLN A 289 -18.12 -5.29 6.32
CA GLN A 289 -17.06 -5.56 7.30
C GLN A 289 -16.11 -6.60 6.73
N PHE A 290 -14.82 -6.43 6.99
CA PHE A 290 -13.82 -7.50 6.90
C PHE A 290 -12.68 -7.23 7.88
N VAL A 291 -12.13 -8.29 8.45
CA VAL A 291 -10.92 -8.28 9.25
C VAL A 291 -10.04 -9.41 8.74
N LEU A 292 -8.74 -9.17 8.67
CA LEU A 292 -7.78 -10.15 8.21
C LEU A 292 -7.18 -10.93 9.38
N ASP A 293 -7.01 -12.22 9.20
CA ASP A 293 -6.22 -13.02 10.13
C ASP A 293 -4.72 -12.78 9.84
N ILE A 294 -4.07 -12.08 10.75
CA ILE A 294 -2.66 -11.71 10.66
C ILE A 294 -1.73 -12.66 11.44
N ARG A 295 -2.25 -13.73 12.04
CA ARG A 295 -1.45 -14.66 12.87
C ARG A 295 -0.27 -15.24 12.11
N LYS A 296 -0.44 -15.58 10.82
CA LYS A 296 0.67 -16.05 9.99
C LYS A 296 1.77 -15.01 9.86
N THR A 297 1.41 -13.74 9.63
CA THR A 297 2.35 -12.63 9.54
C THR A 297 3.12 -12.42 10.85
N ILE A 298 2.43 -12.50 11.99
CA ILE A 298 3.03 -12.44 13.32
C ILE A 298 3.99 -13.61 13.55
N ASN A 299 3.53 -14.83 13.33
CA ASN A 299 4.29 -16.04 13.71
C ASN A 299 5.50 -16.29 12.82
N GLU A 300 5.37 -16.06 11.50
CA GLU A 300 6.43 -16.39 10.54
C GLU A 300 7.39 -15.24 10.29
N LEU A 301 6.91 -13.98 10.34
CA LEU A 301 7.75 -12.80 10.10
C LEU A 301 8.19 -12.10 11.40
N GLY A 302 7.62 -12.44 12.55
CA GLY A 302 7.88 -11.73 13.80
C GLY A 302 7.34 -10.30 13.77
N TYR A 303 6.21 -10.10 13.11
CA TYR A 303 5.51 -8.82 13.06
C TYR A 303 4.81 -8.54 14.38
N GLU A 304 4.90 -7.31 14.85
CA GLU A 304 4.23 -6.83 16.07
C GLU A 304 3.52 -5.52 15.74
N PRO A 305 2.17 -5.47 15.67
CA PRO A 305 1.43 -4.23 15.51
C PRO A 305 1.75 -3.26 16.66
N GLN A 306 2.19 -2.05 16.34
CA GLN A 306 2.64 -1.06 17.33
C GLN A 306 1.79 0.22 17.32
N TYR A 307 1.05 0.48 16.25
CA TYR A 307 0.37 1.74 16.05
C TYR A 307 -1.14 1.57 16.04
N THR A 308 -1.81 2.34 16.89
CA THR A 308 -3.27 2.45 16.93
C THR A 308 -3.76 3.36 15.80
N TRP A 309 -5.07 3.34 15.55
CA TRP A 309 -5.72 4.28 14.64
C TRP A 309 -5.47 5.75 15.02
N LYS A 310 -5.45 6.06 16.33
CA LYS A 310 -5.18 7.41 16.81
C LYS A 310 -3.73 7.84 16.56
N ASP A 311 -2.77 6.94 16.74
CA ASP A 311 -1.35 7.23 16.44
C ASP A 311 -1.17 7.56 14.96
N TYR A 312 -1.83 6.79 14.07
CA TYR A 312 -1.85 7.11 12.66
C TYR A 312 -2.41 8.52 12.40
N LEU A 313 -3.51 8.92 13.03
CA LEU A 313 -4.12 10.24 12.80
C LEU A 313 -3.22 11.38 13.28
N ILE A 314 -2.46 11.18 14.36
CA ILE A 314 -1.47 12.13 14.84
C ILE A 314 -0.34 12.30 13.82
N ASP A 315 0.21 11.19 13.33
CA ASP A 315 1.23 11.21 12.28
C ASP A 315 0.69 11.85 10.98
N PHE A 316 -0.53 11.50 10.59
CA PHE A 316 -1.19 12.06 9.43
C PHE A 316 -1.34 13.60 9.52
N LYS A 317 -1.74 14.11 10.69
CA LYS A 317 -1.86 15.55 10.92
C LYS A 317 -0.50 16.25 10.80
N LYS A 318 0.54 15.66 11.38
CA LYS A 318 1.91 16.16 11.25
C LYS A 318 2.36 16.20 9.78
N ASP A 319 2.15 15.12 9.04
CA ASP A 319 2.53 15.05 7.61
C ASP A 319 1.70 16.01 6.76
N MET A 320 0.44 16.24 7.09
CA MET A 320 -0.43 17.23 6.45
C MET A 320 0.10 18.65 6.65
N GLU A 321 0.62 18.97 7.85
CA GLU A 321 1.20 20.27 8.17
C GLU A 321 2.59 20.48 7.53
N THR A 322 3.44 19.44 7.51
CA THR A 322 4.82 19.53 7.05
C THR A 322 5.04 19.18 5.58
N GLN A 323 4.12 18.44 4.97
CA GLN A 323 4.14 17.95 3.59
C GLN A 323 5.51 17.40 3.15
N PRO A 324 6.04 16.37 3.83
CA PRO A 324 7.43 15.92 3.68
C PRO A 324 7.77 15.38 2.29
N PHE A 325 6.78 15.00 1.50
CA PHE A 325 6.93 14.44 0.14
C PHE A 325 6.56 15.44 -0.97
N SER A 326 6.46 16.74 -0.67
CA SER A 326 6.01 17.76 -1.62
C SER A 326 6.86 17.85 -2.88
N LYS A 327 8.18 17.65 -2.80
CA LYS A 327 9.06 17.57 -4.00
C LYS A 327 8.62 16.49 -4.99
N LEU A 328 8.13 15.35 -4.48
CA LEU A 328 7.76 14.20 -5.31
C LEU A 328 6.29 14.23 -5.71
N TRP A 329 5.40 14.63 -4.81
CA TRP A 329 3.96 14.52 -5.01
C TRP A 329 3.25 15.87 -5.19
N GLY A 330 3.92 17.00 -5.00
CA GLY A 330 3.30 18.33 -4.98
C GLY A 330 2.71 18.66 -3.60
N LEU A 331 2.09 19.81 -3.51
CA LEU A 331 1.42 20.31 -2.30
C LEU A 331 -0.07 19.90 -2.33
N GLU A 332 -0.71 19.87 -1.17
CA GLU A 332 -2.15 19.62 -1.06
C GLU A 332 -2.98 20.65 -1.83
N SER A 333 -2.54 21.92 -1.81
CA SER A 333 -3.16 23.01 -2.58
C SER A 333 -3.21 22.76 -4.08
N ASP A 334 -2.28 21.99 -4.64
CA ASP A 334 -2.23 21.68 -6.07
C ASP A 334 -3.39 20.76 -6.50
N TYR A 335 -4.01 20.05 -5.55
CA TYR A 335 -5.09 19.09 -5.80
C TYR A 335 -6.48 19.61 -5.46
N ILE A 336 -6.58 20.51 -4.47
CA ILE A 336 -7.89 20.99 -3.96
C ILE A 336 -8.44 22.09 -4.87
N ASN A 337 -7.60 22.82 -5.56
CA ASN A 337 -7.99 23.95 -6.44
C ASN A 337 -8.18 23.55 -7.91
N LEU A 338 -8.22 22.25 -8.23
CA LEU A 338 -8.40 21.73 -9.61
C LEU A 338 -9.83 21.31 -9.88
#